data_8168c3165a19cda774bed6c42b050f68
#
_entry.id   8168c3165a19cda774bed6c42b050f68
#
_cell.length_a   1.000
_cell.length_b   1.000
_cell.length_c   1.000
_cell.angle_alpha   90.00
_cell.angle_beta   90.00
_cell.angle_gamma   90.00
#
_symmetry.space_group_name_H-M   'P 1'
#
loop_
_entity.id
_entity.type
_entity.pdbx_description
1 polymer ?
#
loop_
_entity_poly.entity_id
_entity_poly.type
_entity_poly.pdbx_seq_one_letter_code
_entity_poly.pdbx_strand_id
1 'polypeptide(L)'
;MIEEHDLKATVSRGSIKPVYLLVGNDPYLTKHYANLIAKKSVPQNPDFNLFTMQENCSLQDIYDRYFQFSFTGERICVLASNFDFEGCPISTFKELQALVESPHDCNILVLYYDVLSINTKKSDRFKKLMKSVESGGGVVCELNHKTETELAKLLCSSAAKRLRKLEPAVAKYMITVCGTDLNILINEIEKLCSFTEENAVIEKETVDLICVKTVEASVYDISRFLLQGKPEKVYHSLNNLLAEGVLPTEIHALIASAYVDIFRVKAAVDAGKKPESIAADFGYPTQRAFVLSNAARDGRYLTQKQISSILNEIFKSDAVVKNKTKISGNSGATALEILITKILKITAGGAK
;
A
#
# COMPACT_ATOMS: atom_id res chain seq x y z
N MET A 1 6.29 -5.47 22.61
CA MET A 1 5.88 -4.90 21.31
C MET A 1 4.53 -4.21 21.48
N ILE A 2 4.36 -2.98 21.01
CA ILE A 2 3.12 -2.19 21.12
C ILE A 2 2.42 -2.05 19.77
N GLU A 3 1.14 -1.69 19.79
CA GLU A 3 0.37 -1.38 18.58
C GLU A 3 0.58 0.08 18.13
N GLU A 4 0.25 0.38 16.86
CA GLU A 4 0.35 1.72 16.29
C GLU A 4 -0.37 2.79 17.11
N HIS A 5 -1.56 2.46 17.63
CA HIS A 5 -2.36 3.38 18.46
C HIS A 5 -1.61 3.83 19.71
N ASP A 6 -0.94 2.88 20.38
CA ASP A 6 -0.17 3.15 21.61
C ASP A 6 1.08 3.96 21.30
N LEU A 7 1.78 3.65 20.19
CA LEU A 7 2.90 4.43 19.71
C LEU A 7 2.48 5.88 19.48
N LYS A 8 1.39 6.09 18.75
CA LYS A 8 0.84 7.42 18.46
C LYS A 8 0.49 8.19 19.74
N ALA A 9 -0.17 7.53 20.68
CA ALA A 9 -0.55 8.13 21.96
C ALA A 9 0.69 8.54 22.77
N THR A 10 1.70 7.67 22.85
CA THR A 10 2.97 7.89 23.59
C THR A 10 3.74 9.07 23.01
N VAL A 11 3.93 9.08 21.68
CA VAL A 11 4.66 10.14 20.98
C VAL A 11 3.91 11.49 21.04
N SER A 12 2.59 11.46 20.92
CA SER A 12 1.76 12.69 21.02
C SER A 12 1.80 13.33 22.39
N ARG A 13 1.90 12.55 23.46
CA ARG A 13 2.05 13.04 24.85
C ARG A 13 3.47 13.53 25.18
N GLY A 14 4.41 13.43 24.24
CA GLY A 14 5.81 13.83 24.47
C GLY A 14 6.61 12.85 25.32
N SER A 15 6.08 11.66 25.62
CA SER A 15 6.80 10.59 26.33
C SER A 15 7.72 9.85 25.36
N ILE A 16 8.87 10.46 25.05
CA ILE A 16 9.85 9.90 24.14
C ILE A 16 10.72 8.86 24.85
N LYS A 17 10.91 7.72 24.20
CA LYS A 17 11.74 6.61 24.70
C LYS A 17 13.13 6.64 24.06
N PRO A 18 14.14 6.02 24.70
CA PRO A 18 15.53 6.11 24.22
C PRO A 18 15.76 5.37 22.90
N VAL A 19 15.05 4.26 22.66
CA VAL A 19 15.19 3.44 21.46
C VAL A 19 13.82 3.09 20.89
N TYR A 20 13.69 3.19 19.57
CA TYR A 20 12.55 2.71 18.81
C TYR A 20 12.98 1.72 17.75
N LEU A 21 12.27 0.60 17.66
CA LEU A 21 12.39 -0.37 16.57
C LEU A 21 11.05 -0.45 15.83
N LEU A 22 11.01 0.16 14.65
CA LEU A 22 9.81 0.24 13.82
C LEU A 22 9.94 -0.71 12.65
N VAL A 23 9.09 -1.72 12.61
CA VAL A 23 9.05 -2.76 11.58
C VAL A 23 7.63 -2.89 11.03
N GLY A 24 7.46 -3.57 9.91
CA GLY A 24 6.14 -3.84 9.36
C GLY A 24 6.18 -4.00 7.86
N ASN A 25 5.01 -4.07 7.26
CA ASN A 25 4.86 -4.19 5.82
C ASN A 25 4.30 -2.91 5.16
N ASP A 26 4.15 -1.82 5.92
CA ASP A 26 3.76 -0.51 5.40
C ASP A 26 4.94 0.48 5.46
N PRO A 27 5.64 0.71 4.33
CA PRO A 27 6.80 1.60 4.27
C PRO A 27 6.48 3.05 4.64
N TYR A 28 5.28 3.51 4.27
CA TYR A 28 4.85 4.87 4.59
C TYR A 28 4.71 5.07 6.10
N LEU A 29 4.05 4.13 6.79
CA LEU A 29 3.83 4.23 8.24
C LEU A 29 5.14 4.17 9.01
N THR A 30 6.05 3.26 8.68
CA THR A 30 7.35 3.15 9.35
C THR A 30 8.14 4.45 9.23
N LYS A 31 8.23 5.00 8.03
CA LYS A 31 8.91 6.28 7.78
C LYS A 31 8.19 7.47 8.42
N HIS A 32 6.86 7.48 8.36
CA HIS A 32 6.04 8.53 8.98
C HIS A 32 6.28 8.61 10.50
N TYR A 33 6.20 7.47 11.19
CA TYR A 33 6.42 7.43 12.63
C TYR A 33 7.88 7.70 13.01
N ALA A 34 8.86 7.24 12.24
CA ALA A 34 10.26 7.58 12.44
C ALA A 34 10.47 9.11 12.42
N ASN A 35 9.95 9.78 11.39
CA ASN A 35 10.01 11.24 11.27
C ASN A 35 9.21 11.97 12.37
N LEU A 36 8.06 11.43 12.76
CA LEU A 36 7.25 12.01 13.85
C LEU A 36 8.00 11.94 15.19
N ILE A 37 8.63 10.81 15.49
CA ILE A 37 9.47 10.64 16.67
C ILE A 37 10.64 11.62 16.63
N ALA A 38 11.36 11.71 15.51
CA ALA A 38 12.47 12.64 15.34
C ALA A 38 12.04 14.10 15.59
N LYS A 39 10.96 14.54 14.95
CA LYS A 39 10.42 15.89 15.12
C LYS A 39 10.02 16.21 16.55
N LYS A 40 9.52 15.23 17.30
CA LYS A 40 9.15 15.38 18.71
C LYS A 40 10.36 15.29 19.64
N SER A 41 11.40 14.57 19.23
CA SER A 41 12.63 14.39 20.01
C SER A 41 13.51 15.63 19.95
N VAL A 42 13.60 16.25 18.78
CA VAL A 42 14.47 17.40 18.49
C VAL A 42 13.62 18.51 17.86
N PRO A 43 12.79 19.20 18.68
CA PRO A 43 11.88 20.24 18.17
C PRO A 43 12.61 21.53 17.79
N GLN A 44 13.79 21.76 18.36
CA GLN A 44 14.63 22.94 18.10
C GLN A 44 15.95 22.47 17.48
N ASN A 45 16.50 23.28 16.57
CA ASN A 45 17.80 23.05 15.93
C ASN A 45 17.97 21.63 15.31
N PRO A 46 17.00 21.12 14.51
CA PRO A 46 17.08 19.77 13.94
C PRO A 46 18.32 19.60 13.05
N ASP A 47 18.79 20.65 12.39
CA ASP A 47 19.96 20.60 11.50
C ASP A 47 21.25 20.19 12.22
N PHE A 48 21.34 20.41 13.54
CA PHE A 48 22.51 20.06 14.36
C PHE A 48 22.32 18.77 15.17
N ASN A 49 21.09 18.39 15.45
CA ASN A 49 20.78 17.33 16.41
C ASN A 49 20.01 16.13 15.82
N LEU A 50 19.58 16.21 14.56
CA LEU A 50 18.95 15.11 13.84
C LEU A 50 19.90 14.54 12.78
N PHE A 51 20.26 13.28 12.94
CA PHE A 51 21.10 12.57 11.98
C PHE A 51 20.29 11.48 11.30
N THR A 52 20.16 11.58 9.99
CA THR A 52 19.54 10.53 9.17
C THR A 52 20.63 9.73 8.49
N MET A 53 20.76 8.47 8.88
CA MET A 53 21.71 7.54 8.29
C MET A 53 21.20 7.02 6.96
N GLN A 54 22.10 6.90 5.99
CA GLN A 54 21.78 6.31 4.69
C GLN A 54 21.60 4.79 4.79
N GLU A 55 20.93 4.21 3.82
CA GLU A 55 20.85 2.76 3.66
C GLU A 55 22.28 2.17 3.59
N ASN A 56 22.48 1.02 4.21
CA ASN A 56 23.76 0.33 4.34
C ASN A 56 24.83 1.05 5.21
N CYS A 57 24.42 1.97 6.10
CA CYS A 57 25.36 2.50 7.10
C CYS A 57 25.92 1.37 7.98
N SER A 58 27.15 1.53 8.45
CA SER A 58 27.73 0.60 9.42
C SER A 58 27.16 0.86 10.82
N LEU A 59 27.27 -0.14 11.71
CA LEU A 59 26.91 0.07 13.13
C LEU A 59 27.82 1.12 13.77
N GLN A 60 29.07 1.23 13.32
CA GLN A 60 30.02 2.25 13.82
C GLN A 60 29.54 3.67 13.47
N ASP A 61 29.00 3.87 12.26
CA ASP A 61 28.46 5.18 11.87
C ASP A 61 27.27 5.59 12.76
N ILE A 62 26.40 4.62 13.08
CA ILE A 62 25.28 4.83 14.02
C ILE A 62 25.83 5.18 15.41
N TYR A 63 26.81 4.43 15.88
CA TYR A 63 27.41 4.59 17.19
C TYR A 63 28.04 5.98 17.35
N ASP A 64 28.85 6.41 16.38
CA ASP A 64 29.57 7.68 16.39
C ASP A 64 28.61 8.87 16.48
N ARG A 65 27.46 8.80 15.80
CA ARG A 65 26.42 9.83 15.86
C ARG A 65 25.58 9.76 17.13
N TYR A 66 25.26 8.55 17.58
CA TYR A 66 24.42 8.35 18.75
C TYR A 66 25.08 8.78 20.05
N PHE A 67 26.39 8.61 20.19
CA PHE A 67 27.15 9.02 21.36
C PHE A 67 27.81 10.41 21.23
N GLN A 68 27.57 11.11 20.13
CA GLN A 68 28.04 12.48 19.95
C GLN A 68 27.38 13.41 20.96
N PHE A 69 28.13 14.39 21.47
CA PHE A 69 27.56 15.45 22.29
C PHE A 69 26.86 16.50 21.45
N SER A 70 25.69 16.95 21.91
CA SER A 70 24.99 18.05 21.28
C SER A 70 25.66 19.38 21.55
N PHE A 71 25.96 20.14 20.52
CA PHE A 71 26.49 21.50 20.65
C PHE A 71 25.49 22.49 21.23
N THR A 72 24.19 22.19 21.13
CA THR A 72 23.10 23.06 21.59
C THR A 72 22.61 22.72 23.00
N GLY A 73 23.18 21.69 23.63
CA GLY A 73 22.75 21.21 24.94
C GLY A 73 21.44 20.41 24.92
N GLU A 74 20.90 20.12 23.71
CA GLU A 74 19.71 19.30 23.49
C GLU A 74 20.09 17.84 23.30
N ARG A 75 19.08 16.98 23.19
CA ARG A 75 19.29 15.56 22.84
C ARG A 75 19.53 15.38 21.34
N ILE A 76 20.27 14.36 20.98
CA ILE A 76 20.48 13.92 19.59
C ILE A 76 19.44 12.85 19.24
N CYS A 77 18.94 12.87 18.01
CA CYS A 77 18.12 11.83 17.44
C CYS A 77 18.81 11.25 16.21
N VAL A 78 19.03 9.94 16.20
CA VAL A 78 19.58 9.21 15.07
C VAL A 78 18.48 8.37 14.44
N LEU A 79 18.18 8.63 13.17
CA LEU A 79 17.30 7.81 12.33
C LEU A 79 18.16 6.87 11.49
N ALA A 80 18.10 5.57 11.73
CA ALA A 80 18.79 4.57 10.94
C ALA A 80 17.77 3.72 10.17
N SER A 81 17.77 3.88 8.83
CA SER A 81 16.88 3.14 7.93
C SER A 81 17.52 1.82 7.50
N ASN A 82 16.73 0.76 7.51
CA ASN A 82 17.04 -0.52 6.86
C ASN A 82 18.40 -1.15 7.27
N PHE A 83 18.87 -0.89 8.50
CA PHE A 83 20.09 -1.53 8.99
C PHE A 83 19.94 -3.06 8.96
N ASP A 84 20.83 -3.75 8.25
CA ASP A 84 20.75 -5.20 8.07
C ASP A 84 21.25 -5.97 9.31
N PHE A 85 20.39 -6.10 10.31
CA PHE A 85 20.69 -6.92 11.48
C PHE A 85 20.56 -8.43 11.21
N GLU A 86 19.88 -8.86 10.12
CA GLU A 86 19.76 -10.27 9.76
C GLU A 86 21.03 -10.81 9.09
N GLY A 87 21.62 -10.05 8.16
CA GLY A 87 22.80 -10.43 7.41
C GLY A 87 24.12 -10.04 8.05
N CYS A 88 24.13 -9.15 9.06
CA CYS A 88 25.38 -8.68 9.67
C CYS A 88 26.12 -9.79 10.43
N PRO A 89 27.46 -9.66 10.65
CA PRO A 89 28.24 -10.57 11.47
C PRO A 89 27.66 -10.72 12.89
N ILE A 90 27.90 -11.88 13.52
CA ILE A 90 27.42 -12.14 14.90
C ILE A 90 28.01 -11.16 15.91
N SER A 91 29.26 -10.72 15.73
CA SER A 91 29.90 -9.69 16.56
C SER A 91 29.11 -8.38 16.48
N THR A 92 28.85 -7.88 15.28
CA THR A 92 28.10 -6.65 15.01
C THR A 92 26.68 -6.73 15.58
N PHE A 93 26.03 -7.90 15.44
CA PHE A 93 24.70 -8.10 16.03
C PHE A 93 24.72 -8.03 17.56
N LYS A 94 25.75 -8.60 18.21
CA LYS A 94 25.93 -8.49 19.68
C LYS A 94 26.21 -7.06 20.14
N GLU A 95 27.01 -6.31 19.37
CA GLU A 95 27.27 -4.89 19.61
C GLU A 95 25.97 -4.07 19.49
N LEU A 96 25.14 -4.32 18.47
CA LEU A 96 23.83 -3.70 18.35
C LEU A 96 22.93 -4.03 19.54
N GLN A 97 22.91 -5.28 20.01
CA GLN A 97 22.14 -5.67 21.20
C GLN A 97 22.63 -4.89 22.44
N ALA A 98 23.92 -4.82 22.67
CA ALA A 98 24.49 -4.07 23.79
C ALA A 98 24.14 -2.57 23.72
N LEU A 99 24.19 -1.98 22.52
CA LEU A 99 23.82 -0.59 22.27
C LEU A 99 22.37 -0.30 22.70
N VAL A 100 21.43 -1.16 22.31
CA VAL A 100 20.01 -0.94 22.60
C VAL A 100 19.59 -1.38 24.00
N GLU A 101 20.35 -2.28 24.65
CA GLU A 101 20.15 -2.69 26.04
C GLU A 101 20.60 -1.63 27.05
N SER A 102 21.65 -0.88 26.70
CA SER A 102 22.19 0.21 27.52
C SER A 102 22.22 1.51 26.72
N PRO A 103 21.04 2.07 26.41
CA PRO A 103 20.95 3.25 25.59
C PRO A 103 21.54 4.48 26.31
N HIS A 104 21.92 5.49 25.53
CA HIS A 104 22.36 6.77 26.06
C HIS A 104 21.21 7.47 26.82
N ASP A 105 21.51 8.09 27.95
CA ASP A 105 20.51 8.67 28.86
C ASP A 105 19.62 9.74 28.19
N CYS A 106 20.19 10.52 27.29
CA CYS A 106 19.50 11.66 26.67
C CYS A 106 19.17 11.44 25.19
N ASN A 107 20.03 10.73 24.44
CA ASN A 107 19.91 10.62 22.99
C ASN A 107 18.90 9.54 22.59
N ILE A 108 18.38 9.63 21.35
CA ILE A 108 17.32 8.78 20.83
C ILE A 108 17.80 8.08 19.58
N LEU A 109 17.62 6.76 19.54
CA LEU A 109 17.88 5.93 18.37
C LEU A 109 16.55 5.40 17.81
N VAL A 110 16.33 5.63 16.53
CA VAL A 110 15.18 5.10 15.79
C VAL A 110 15.68 4.19 14.68
N LEU A 111 15.54 2.89 14.87
CA LEU A 111 15.74 1.88 13.84
C LEU A 111 14.42 1.65 13.13
N TYR A 112 14.33 1.93 11.82
CA TYR A 112 13.09 1.75 11.07
C TYR A 112 13.35 1.08 9.72
N TYR A 113 12.35 0.31 9.27
CA TYR A 113 12.44 -0.53 8.08
C TYR A 113 11.31 -0.17 7.12
N ASP A 114 11.64 0.55 6.06
CA ASP A 114 10.71 1.04 5.03
C ASP A 114 10.90 0.36 3.67
N VAL A 115 11.97 -0.40 3.50
CA VAL A 115 12.26 -1.18 2.28
C VAL A 115 12.33 -2.67 2.58
N LEU A 116 12.91 -3.06 3.73
CA LEU A 116 13.11 -4.45 4.10
C LEU A 116 11.88 -5.02 4.83
N SER A 117 11.36 -6.11 4.28
CA SER A 117 10.31 -6.89 4.93
C SER A 117 10.93 -7.89 5.91
N ILE A 118 10.81 -7.59 7.21
CA ILE A 118 11.30 -8.47 8.28
C ILE A 118 10.19 -9.44 8.67
N ASN A 119 10.52 -10.74 8.63
CA ASN A 119 9.59 -11.75 9.13
C ASN A 119 9.64 -11.83 10.67
N THR A 120 8.85 -10.99 11.33
CA THR A 120 8.80 -10.83 12.78
C THR A 120 8.48 -12.14 13.52
N LYS A 121 7.78 -13.08 12.89
CA LYS A 121 7.38 -14.36 13.50
C LYS A 121 8.48 -15.42 13.42
N LYS A 122 9.25 -15.46 12.32
CA LYS A 122 10.23 -16.51 12.04
C LYS A 122 11.67 -16.13 12.41
N SER A 123 12.01 -14.84 12.40
CA SER A 123 13.37 -14.40 12.68
C SER A 123 13.74 -14.53 14.15
N ASP A 124 14.76 -15.33 14.45
CA ASP A 124 15.30 -15.44 15.80
C ASP A 124 16.15 -14.22 16.18
N ARG A 125 16.81 -13.58 15.20
CA ARG A 125 17.56 -12.34 15.42
C ARG A 125 16.59 -11.21 15.77
N PHE A 126 15.46 -11.08 15.06
CA PHE A 126 14.44 -10.11 15.43
C PHE A 126 13.93 -10.29 16.84
N LYS A 127 13.60 -11.53 17.25
CA LYS A 127 13.12 -11.81 18.62
C LYS A 127 14.14 -11.44 19.69
N LYS A 128 15.44 -11.66 19.44
CA LYS A 128 16.52 -11.26 20.34
C LYS A 128 16.64 -9.74 20.38
N LEU A 129 16.68 -9.07 19.22
CA LEU A 129 16.78 -7.62 19.15
C LEU A 129 15.57 -6.93 19.83
N MET A 130 14.36 -7.44 19.60
CA MET A 130 13.15 -6.96 20.27
C MET A 130 13.29 -7.00 21.81
N LYS A 131 13.76 -8.13 22.35
CA LYS A 131 13.97 -8.28 23.80
C LYS A 131 15.03 -7.30 24.32
N SER A 132 16.13 -7.13 23.59
CA SER A 132 17.20 -6.18 23.95
C SER A 132 16.68 -4.73 23.96
N VAL A 133 15.88 -4.33 22.96
CA VAL A 133 15.26 -3.00 22.93
C VAL A 133 14.30 -2.81 24.11
N GLU A 134 13.45 -3.80 24.40
CA GLU A 134 12.51 -3.73 25.53
C GLU A 134 13.22 -3.69 26.88
N SER A 135 14.31 -4.44 27.06
CA SER A 135 15.11 -4.42 28.29
C SER A 135 15.82 -3.08 28.52
N GLY A 136 16.22 -2.39 27.45
CA GLY A 136 16.77 -1.03 27.50
C GLY A 136 15.71 0.07 27.66
N GLY A 137 14.44 -0.27 27.90
CA GLY A 137 13.34 0.70 28.05
C GLY A 137 12.85 1.31 26.73
N GLY A 138 13.30 0.76 25.61
CA GLY A 138 12.86 1.14 24.27
C GLY A 138 11.49 0.60 23.89
N VAL A 139 11.05 0.90 22.67
CA VAL A 139 9.75 0.51 22.13
C VAL A 139 9.92 -0.21 20.80
N VAL A 140 9.23 -1.35 20.66
CA VAL A 140 9.10 -2.07 19.40
C VAL A 140 7.66 -1.93 18.91
N CYS A 141 7.47 -1.49 17.66
CA CYS A 141 6.16 -1.34 17.06
C CYS A 141 6.12 -1.98 15.66
N GLU A 142 5.07 -2.78 15.41
CA GLU A 142 4.81 -3.37 14.10
C GLU A 142 3.75 -2.53 13.37
N LEU A 143 4.13 -1.97 12.23
CA LEU A 143 3.35 -1.03 11.42
C LEU A 143 2.94 -1.72 10.10
N ASN A 144 1.74 -2.23 10.09
CA ASN A 144 1.21 -3.01 8.97
C ASN A 144 0.21 -2.21 8.14
N HIS A 145 0.03 -2.65 6.88
CA HIS A 145 -0.98 -2.09 6.00
C HIS A 145 -2.35 -2.05 6.65
N LYS A 146 -3.03 -0.94 6.45
CA LYS A 146 -4.37 -0.69 6.98
C LYS A 146 -5.44 -1.37 6.13
N THR A 147 -6.50 -1.77 6.77
CA THR A 147 -7.73 -2.21 6.10
C THR A 147 -8.41 -1.04 5.38
N GLU A 148 -9.25 -1.31 4.38
CA GLU A 148 -10.04 -0.28 3.69
C GLU A 148 -10.82 0.63 4.66
N THR A 149 -11.39 0.03 5.71
CA THR A 149 -12.14 0.79 6.73
C THR A 149 -11.26 1.73 7.53
N GLU A 150 -10.05 1.31 7.88
CA GLU A 150 -9.07 2.15 8.59
C GLU A 150 -8.53 3.25 7.68
N LEU A 151 -8.24 2.94 6.42
CA LEU A 151 -7.85 3.94 5.41
C LEU A 151 -8.94 4.99 5.23
N ALA A 152 -10.21 4.58 5.09
CA ALA A 152 -11.33 5.52 4.96
C ALA A 152 -11.45 6.43 6.18
N LYS A 153 -11.32 5.91 7.40
CA LYS A 153 -11.31 6.71 8.64
C LYS A 153 -10.14 7.71 8.66
N LEU A 154 -8.96 7.28 8.21
CA LEU A 154 -7.78 8.14 8.14
C LEU A 154 -7.99 9.28 7.14
N LEU A 155 -8.54 9.00 5.95
CA LEU A 155 -8.84 10.01 4.94
C LEU A 155 -9.89 11.02 5.44
N CYS A 156 -10.98 10.55 6.06
CA CYS A 156 -11.99 11.44 6.68
C CYS A 156 -11.36 12.34 7.75
N SER A 157 -10.49 11.78 8.61
CA SER A 157 -9.78 12.56 9.62
C SER A 157 -8.79 13.56 9.02
N SER A 158 -8.12 13.19 7.91
CA SER A 158 -7.19 14.07 7.20
C SER A 158 -7.91 15.26 6.55
N ALA A 159 -9.07 15.03 5.93
CA ALA A 159 -9.93 16.07 5.38
C ALA A 159 -10.44 17.01 6.48
N ALA A 160 -10.92 16.45 7.61
CA ALA A 160 -11.43 17.23 8.73
C ALA A 160 -10.37 18.16 9.34
N LYS A 161 -9.11 17.71 9.47
CA LYS A 161 -7.99 18.56 9.92
C LYS A 161 -7.72 19.75 9.00
N ARG A 162 -8.15 19.67 7.75
CA ARG A 162 -8.02 20.72 6.74
C ARG A 162 -9.34 21.47 6.51
N LEU A 163 -10.27 21.37 7.45
CA LEU A 163 -11.58 22.01 7.40
C LEU A 163 -12.40 21.61 6.16
N ARG A 164 -12.33 20.36 5.75
CA ARG A 164 -13.16 19.78 4.66
C ARG A 164 -13.90 18.56 5.21
N LYS A 165 -15.07 18.30 4.63
CA LYS A 165 -15.88 17.15 5.00
C LYS A 165 -15.76 16.07 3.93
N LEU A 166 -15.36 14.85 4.33
CA LEU A 166 -15.30 13.68 3.48
C LEU A 166 -16.16 12.57 4.10
N GLU A 167 -17.22 12.16 3.40
CA GLU A 167 -18.07 11.06 3.85
C GLU A 167 -17.37 9.71 3.70
N PRO A 168 -17.59 8.75 4.62
CA PRO A 168 -16.93 7.43 4.55
C PRO A 168 -17.18 6.68 3.24
N ALA A 169 -18.33 6.86 2.61
CA ALA A 169 -18.64 6.24 1.32
C ALA A 169 -17.77 6.81 0.20
N VAL A 170 -17.52 8.13 0.20
CA VAL A 170 -16.66 8.80 -0.78
C VAL A 170 -15.19 8.47 -0.52
N ALA A 171 -14.78 8.36 0.76
CA ALA A 171 -13.45 7.90 1.11
C ALA A 171 -13.16 6.48 0.61
N LYS A 172 -14.09 5.55 0.75
CA LYS A 172 -13.98 4.19 0.18
C LYS A 172 -13.94 4.20 -1.35
N TYR A 173 -14.75 5.05 -1.97
CA TYR A 173 -14.68 5.24 -3.41
C TYR A 173 -13.31 5.75 -3.86
N MET A 174 -12.76 6.73 -3.16
CA MET A 174 -11.40 7.24 -3.41
C MET A 174 -10.34 6.11 -3.31
N ILE A 175 -10.44 5.22 -2.31
CA ILE A 175 -9.55 4.07 -2.19
C ILE A 175 -9.70 3.12 -3.41
N THR A 176 -10.91 2.93 -3.90
CA THR A 176 -11.14 2.11 -5.11
C THR A 176 -10.50 2.73 -6.36
N VAL A 177 -10.46 4.06 -6.44
CA VAL A 177 -9.90 4.82 -7.57
C VAL A 177 -8.37 4.91 -7.49
N CYS A 178 -7.84 5.28 -6.32
CA CYS A 178 -6.43 5.60 -6.11
C CYS A 178 -5.60 4.42 -5.59
N GLY A 179 -6.24 3.28 -5.27
CA GLY A 179 -5.58 2.14 -4.65
C GLY A 179 -5.43 2.28 -3.13
N THR A 180 -4.67 1.36 -2.54
CA THR A 180 -4.51 1.24 -1.09
C THR A 180 -3.16 1.76 -0.57
N ASP A 181 -2.32 2.28 -1.46
CA ASP A 181 -1.05 2.89 -1.06
C ASP A 181 -1.30 4.17 -0.27
N LEU A 182 -0.84 4.19 0.97
CA LEU A 182 -1.11 5.28 1.89
C LEU A 182 -0.43 6.60 1.47
N ASN A 183 0.75 6.51 0.84
CA ASN A 183 1.45 7.70 0.34
C ASN A 183 0.66 8.36 -0.79
N ILE A 184 0.17 7.55 -1.73
CA ILE A 184 -0.70 8.03 -2.82
C ILE A 184 -1.97 8.64 -2.23
N LEU A 185 -2.66 7.93 -1.34
CA LEU A 185 -3.90 8.40 -0.74
C LEU A 185 -3.76 9.73 0.02
N ILE A 186 -2.65 9.93 0.73
CA ILE A 186 -2.37 11.20 1.44
C ILE A 186 -2.15 12.33 0.44
N ASN A 187 -1.40 12.11 -0.64
CA ASN A 187 -1.19 13.11 -1.67
C ASN A 187 -2.51 13.46 -2.39
N GLU A 188 -3.33 12.47 -2.69
CA GLU A 188 -4.62 12.69 -3.36
C GLU A 188 -5.62 13.45 -2.46
N ILE A 189 -5.70 13.13 -1.15
CA ILE A 189 -6.57 13.88 -0.24
C ILE A 189 -6.09 15.32 -0.05
N GLU A 190 -4.78 15.58 -0.11
CA GLU A 190 -4.23 16.95 -0.07
C GLU A 190 -4.64 17.74 -1.30
N LYS A 191 -4.59 17.16 -2.49
CA LYS A 191 -5.07 17.79 -3.73
C LYS A 191 -6.57 18.09 -3.66
N LEU A 192 -7.37 17.13 -3.22
CA LEU A 192 -8.82 17.32 -3.05
C LEU A 192 -9.13 18.45 -2.06
N CYS A 193 -8.45 18.48 -0.92
CA CYS A 193 -8.62 19.56 0.05
C CYS A 193 -8.17 20.93 -0.47
N SER A 194 -7.16 20.97 -1.32
CA SER A 194 -6.69 22.22 -1.93
C SER A 194 -7.65 22.73 -3.02
N PHE A 195 -8.32 21.82 -3.72
CA PHE A 195 -9.31 22.15 -4.76
C PHE A 195 -10.66 22.55 -4.16
N THR A 196 -11.07 21.94 -3.05
CA THR A 196 -12.37 22.15 -2.41
C THR A 196 -12.32 23.33 -1.46
N GLU A 197 -13.36 24.17 -1.43
CA GLU A 197 -13.47 25.31 -0.50
C GLU A 197 -13.53 24.85 0.96
N GLU A 198 -13.14 25.74 1.88
CA GLU A 198 -13.22 25.47 3.32
C GLU A 198 -14.67 25.20 3.75
N ASN A 199 -14.84 24.24 4.64
CA ASN A 199 -16.12 23.76 5.16
C ASN A 199 -17.05 23.09 4.12
N ALA A 200 -16.58 22.93 2.87
CA ALA A 200 -17.33 22.21 1.86
C ALA A 200 -17.16 20.70 1.96
N VAL A 201 -18.07 19.99 1.31
CA VAL A 201 -18.07 18.53 1.20
C VAL A 201 -17.31 18.10 -0.05
N ILE A 202 -16.41 17.15 0.09
CA ILE A 202 -15.75 16.51 -1.05
C ILE A 202 -16.71 15.46 -1.60
N GLU A 203 -17.21 15.71 -2.81
CA GLU A 203 -18.16 14.84 -3.49
C GLU A 203 -17.42 13.81 -4.36
N LYS A 204 -18.14 12.78 -4.79
CA LYS A 204 -17.60 11.74 -5.66
C LYS A 204 -17.12 12.30 -7.00
N GLU A 205 -17.84 13.24 -7.56
CA GLU A 205 -17.53 13.94 -8.80
C GLU A 205 -16.21 14.69 -8.71
N THR A 206 -15.90 15.25 -7.54
CA THR A 206 -14.61 15.91 -7.26
C THR A 206 -13.46 14.88 -7.25
N VAL A 207 -13.70 13.69 -6.68
CA VAL A 207 -12.72 12.59 -6.73
C VAL A 207 -12.46 12.16 -8.18
N ASP A 208 -13.51 11.99 -8.98
CA ASP A 208 -13.39 11.62 -10.40
C ASP A 208 -12.65 12.67 -11.24
N LEU A 209 -12.76 13.96 -10.86
CA LEU A 209 -12.13 15.08 -11.57
C LEU A 209 -10.64 15.25 -11.20
N ILE A 210 -10.31 15.11 -9.93
CA ILE A 210 -9.00 15.52 -9.38
C ILE A 210 -8.05 14.34 -9.18
N CYS A 211 -8.57 13.18 -8.75
CA CYS A 211 -7.72 12.05 -8.40
C CYS A 211 -7.22 11.30 -9.63
N VAL A 212 -5.97 10.89 -9.58
CA VAL A 212 -5.39 10.03 -10.61
C VAL A 212 -5.82 8.58 -10.34
N LYS A 213 -6.43 7.95 -11.33
CA LYS A 213 -6.82 6.54 -11.26
C LYS A 213 -5.58 5.67 -11.41
N THR A 214 -5.50 4.61 -10.59
CA THR A 214 -4.49 3.58 -10.81
C THR A 214 -4.79 2.79 -12.10
N VAL A 215 -3.75 2.20 -12.69
CA VAL A 215 -3.90 1.30 -13.85
C VAL A 215 -4.89 0.17 -13.52
N GLU A 216 -4.78 -0.39 -12.31
CA GLU A 216 -5.67 -1.43 -11.82
C GLU A 216 -7.14 -0.96 -11.80
N ALA A 217 -7.42 0.23 -11.26
CA ALA A 217 -8.77 0.79 -11.20
C ALA A 217 -9.32 1.05 -12.61
N SER A 218 -8.50 1.55 -13.52
CA SER A 218 -8.87 1.77 -14.92
C SER A 218 -9.19 0.47 -15.66
N VAL A 219 -8.44 -0.60 -15.41
CA VAL A 219 -8.72 -1.93 -16.01
C VAL A 219 -9.95 -2.58 -15.37
N TYR A 220 -10.20 -2.35 -14.07
CA TYR A 220 -11.49 -2.76 -13.46
C TYR A 220 -12.68 -2.04 -14.10
N ASP A 221 -12.54 -0.76 -14.43
CA ASP A 221 -13.58 -0.04 -15.19
C ASP A 221 -13.78 -0.65 -16.57
N ILE A 222 -12.72 -1.01 -17.30
CA ILE A 222 -12.80 -1.74 -18.57
C ILE A 222 -13.61 -3.04 -18.40
N SER A 223 -13.26 -3.85 -17.40
CA SER A 223 -13.95 -5.12 -17.12
C SER A 223 -15.44 -4.89 -16.84
N ARG A 224 -15.78 -3.87 -16.06
CA ARG A 224 -17.15 -3.49 -15.75
C ARG A 224 -17.91 -3.00 -17.00
N PHE A 225 -17.28 -2.19 -17.85
CA PHE A 225 -17.89 -1.74 -19.11
C PHE A 225 -18.11 -2.89 -20.10
N LEU A 226 -17.20 -3.86 -20.13
CA LEU A 226 -17.36 -5.10 -20.89
C LEU A 226 -18.64 -5.86 -20.45
N LEU A 227 -18.85 -5.98 -19.13
CA LEU A 227 -20.04 -6.63 -18.57
C LEU A 227 -21.34 -5.87 -18.85
N GLN A 228 -21.25 -4.53 -18.91
CA GLN A 228 -22.39 -3.67 -19.24
C GLN A 228 -22.69 -3.56 -20.74
N GLY A 229 -21.89 -4.17 -21.60
CA GLY A 229 -22.02 -4.07 -23.04
C GLY A 229 -21.84 -2.65 -23.59
N LYS A 230 -20.89 -1.88 -23.02
CA LYS A 230 -20.60 -0.49 -23.41
C LYS A 230 -19.27 -0.38 -24.17
N PRO A 231 -19.18 -0.79 -25.42
CA PRO A 231 -17.95 -0.87 -26.18
C PRO A 231 -17.21 0.48 -26.28
N GLU A 232 -17.93 1.58 -26.47
CA GLU A 232 -17.32 2.91 -26.58
C GLU A 232 -16.50 3.28 -25.33
N LYS A 233 -17.03 3.00 -24.13
CA LYS A 233 -16.34 3.25 -22.88
C LYS A 233 -15.14 2.32 -22.69
N VAL A 234 -15.26 1.08 -23.14
CA VAL A 234 -14.15 0.11 -23.08
C VAL A 234 -12.98 0.59 -23.92
N TYR A 235 -13.22 0.94 -25.19
CA TYR A 235 -12.16 1.40 -26.09
C TYR A 235 -11.59 2.75 -25.69
N HIS A 236 -12.42 3.66 -25.17
CA HIS A 236 -11.93 4.93 -24.65
C HIS A 236 -10.96 4.71 -23.47
N SER A 237 -11.33 3.88 -22.50
CA SER A 237 -10.45 3.57 -21.36
C SER A 237 -9.18 2.82 -21.76
N LEU A 238 -9.29 1.90 -22.72
CA LEU A 238 -8.13 1.19 -23.27
C LEU A 238 -7.16 2.14 -23.95
N ASN A 239 -7.65 3.03 -24.81
CA ASN A 239 -6.81 4.00 -25.53
C ASN A 239 -6.13 4.97 -24.57
N ASN A 240 -6.80 5.40 -23.51
CA ASN A 240 -6.18 6.24 -22.49
C ASN A 240 -4.99 5.53 -21.81
N LEU A 241 -5.17 4.29 -21.36
CA LEU A 241 -4.09 3.50 -20.75
C LEU A 241 -2.90 3.31 -21.71
N LEU A 242 -3.18 3.01 -22.97
CA LEU A 242 -2.13 2.87 -24.00
C LEU A 242 -1.41 4.19 -24.27
N ALA A 243 -2.13 5.32 -24.26
CA ALA A 243 -1.56 6.67 -24.44
C ALA A 243 -0.72 7.08 -23.23
N GLU A 244 -1.04 6.64 -22.02
CA GLU A 244 -0.25 6.78 -20.79
C GLU A 244 1.00 5.89 -20.77
N GLY A 245 1.19 5.04 -21.79
CA GLY A 245 2.36 4.17 -21.92
C GLY A 245 2.24 2.83 -21.19
N VAL A 246 1.05 2.46 -20.70
CA VAL A 246 0.83 1.16 -20.06
C VAL A 246 1.00 0.04 -21.09
N LEU A 247 1.79 -0.95 -20.77
CA LEU A 247 2.07 -2.05 -21.69
C LEU A 247 0.84 -2.92 -21.93
N PRO A 248 0.59 -3.35 -23.19
CA PRO A 248 -0.51 -4.27 -23.51
C PRO A 248 -0.49 -5.57 -22.68
N THR A 249 0.69 -6.08 -22.34
CA THR A 249 0.87 -7.26 -21.50
C THR A 249 0.41 -7.03 -20.05
N GLU A 250 0.60 -5.84 -19.52
CA GLU A 250 0.15 -5.45 -18.19
C GLU A 250 -1.37 -5.34 -18.15
N ILE A 251 -1.97 -4.65 -19.12
CA ILE A 251 -3.44 -4.54 -19.26
C ILE A 251 -4.06 -5.94 -19.38
N HIS A 252 -3.46 -6.81 -20.21
CA HIS A 252 -3.93 -8.19 -20.37
C HIS A 252 -3.91 -8.97 -19.04
N ALA A 253 -2.79 -8.87 -18.27
CA ALA A 253 -2.66 -9.56 -17.00
C ALA A 253 -3.68 -9.08 -15.97
N LEU A 254 -3.99 -7.79 -15.93
CA LEU A 254 -4.98 -7.21 -15.04
C LEU A 254 -6.41 -7.62 -15.43
N ILE A 255 -6.74 -7.66 -16.75
CA ILE A 255 -8.03 -8.21 -17.23
C ILE A 255 -8.15 -9.69 -16.82
N ALA A 256 -7.09 -10.47 -17.01
CA ALA A 256 -7.08 -11.88 -16.60
C ALA A 256 -7.35 -12.03 -15.10
N SER A 257 -6.67 -11.24 -14.27
CA SER A 257 -6.86 -11.24 -12.81
C SER A 257 -8.31 -10.91 -12.44
N ALA A 258 -8.91 -9.88 -13.05
CA ALA A 258 -10.28 -9.50 -12.76
C ALA A 258 -11.30 -10.63 -13.08
N TYR A 259 -11.14 -11.31 -14.21
CA TYR A 259 -12.04 -12.42 -14.55
C TYR A 259 -11.77 -13.69 -13.74
N VAL A 260 -10.53 -13.93 -13.29
CA VAL A 260 -10.21 -15.00 -12.33
C VAL A 260 -10.89 -14.72 -10.99
N ASP A 261 -10.87 -13.47 -10.51
CA ASP A 261 -11.56 -13.08 -9.28
C ASP A 261 -13.08 -13.30 -9.40
N ILE A 262 -13.69 -12.88 -10.51
CA ILE A 262 -15.12 -13.13 -10.80
C ILE A 262 -15.43 -14.63 -10.79
N PHE A 263 -14.58 -15.45 -11.42
CA PHE A 263 -14.76 -16.91 -11.44
C PHE A 263 -14.70 -17.52 -10.03
N ARG A 264 -13.69 -17.19 -9.25
CA ARG A 264 -13.50 -17.68 -7.88
C ARG A 264 -14.68 -17.32 -6.99
N VAL A 265 -15.08 -16.05 -7.04
CA VAL A 265 -16.21 -15.55 -6.25
C VAL A 265 -17.51 -16.20 -6.67
N LYS A 266 -17.78 -16.33 -7.98
CA LYS A 266 -18.97 -17.00 -8.46
C LYS A 266 -19.04 -18.45 -8.02
N ALA A 267 -17.95 -19.20 -8.13
CA ALA A 267 -17.87 -20.58 -7.65
C ALA A 267 -18.11 -20.67 -6.12
N ALA A 268 -17.61 -19.73 -5.35
CA ALA A 268 -17.85 -19.68 -3.91
C ALA A 268 -19.32 -19.38 -3.58
N VAL A 269 -19.92 -18.41 -4.25
CA VAL A 269 -21.34 -18.04 -4.06
C VAL A 269 -22.25 -19.20 -4.46
N ASP A 270 -21.98 -19.84 -5.59
CA ASP A 270 -22.75 -21.02 -6.06
C ASP A 270 -22.60 -22.22 -5.08
N ALA A 271 -21.50 -22.29 -4.32
CA ALA A 271 -21.28 -23.22 -3.23
C ALA A 271 -21.82 -22.75 -1.85
N GLY A 272 -22.57 -21.64 -1.80
CA GLY A 272 -23.16 -21.08 -0.57
C GLY A 272 -22.17 -20.38 0.36
N LYS A 273 -20.94 -20.07 -0.09
CA LYS A 273 -19.93 -19.34 0.68
C LYS A 273 -20.05 -17.82 0.47
N LYS A 274 -19.64 -17.05 1.47
CA LYS A 274 -19.51 -15.59 1.33
C LYS A 274 -18.30 -15.23 0.48
N PRO A 275 -18.35 -14.20 -0.38
CA PRO A 275 -17.21 -13.77 -1.21
C PRO A 275 -15.94 -13.52 -0.41
N GLU A 276 -16.06 -12.89 0.74
CA GLU A 276 -14.92 -12.53 1.59
C GLU A 276 -14.23 -13.76 2.21
N SER A 277 -14.95 -14.87 2.36
CA SER A 277 -14.40 -16.10 2.97
C SER A 277 -13.30 -16.74 2.13
N ILE A 278 -13.26 -16.48 0.82
CA ILE A 278 -12.23 -17.03 -0.06
C ILE A 278 -10.90 -16.26 -0.03
N ALA A 279 -10.86 -15.10 0.64
CA ALA A 279 -9.65 -14.31 0.71
C ALA A 279 -8.48 -15.10 1.30
N ALA A 280 -8.72 -15.85 2.37
CA ALA A 280 -7.72 -16.71 3.02
C ALA A 280 -7.34 -17.90 2.14
N ASP A 281 -8.31 -18.53 1.47
CA ASP A 281 -8.10 -19.73 0.64
C ASP A 281 -7.17 -19.45 -0.55
N PHE A 282 -7.20 -18.22 -1.10
CA PHE A 282 -6.42 -17.82 -2.27
C PHE A 282 -5.32 -16.80 -1.96
N GLY A 283 -5.05 -16.51 -0.68
CA GLY A 283 -3.95 -15.64 -0.25
C GLY A 283 -4.12 -14.17 -0.64
N TYR A 284 -5.36 -13.65 -0.69
CA TYR A 284 -5.59 -12.22 -0.94
C TYR A 284 -5.11 -11.41 0.25
N PRO A 285 -4.32 -10.36 0.03
CA PRO A 285 -3.97 -9.42 1.08
C PRO A 285 -5.23 -8.77 1.68
N THR A 286 -5.21 -8.52 2.99
CA THR A 286 -6.38 -7.95 3.71
C THR A 286 -6.88 -6.65 3.09
N GLN A 287 -5.97 -5.81 2.62
CA GLN A 287 -6.30 -4.54 1.96
C GLN A 287 -6.97 -4.71 0.59
N ARG A 288 -6.89 -5.88 -0.02
CA ARG A 288 -7.54 -6.20 -1.31
C ARG A 288 -8.84 -7.01 -1.17
N ALA A 289 -9.32 -7.27 0.03
CA ALA A 289 -10.55 -8.06 0.24
C ALA A 289 -11.79 -7.41 -0.42
N PHE A 290 -11.82 -6.08 -0.57
CA PHE A 290 -12.90 -5.36 -1.26
C PHE A 290 -13.02 -5.71 -2.74
N VAL A 291 -11.93 -6.16 -3.39
CA VAL A 291 -11.94 -6.62 -4.79
C VAL A 291 -12.90 -7.79 -4.97
N LEU A 292 -12.98 -8.69 -3.98
CA LEU A 292 -13.88 -9.84 -4.00
C LEU A 292 -15.35 -9.43 -3.94
N SER A 293 -15.69 -8.41 -3.15
CA SER A 293 -17.05 -7.84 -3.11
C SER A 293 -17.44 -7.19 -4.45
N ASN A 294 -16.50 -6.49 -5.09
CA ASN A 294 -16.70 -5.95 -6.42
C ASN A 294 -16.88 -7.07 -7.47
N ALA A 295 -16.04 -8.10 -7.43
CA ALA A 295 -16.15 -9.26 -8.31
C ALA A 295 -17.48 -10.01 -8.13
N ALA A 296 -18.00 -10.10 -6.89
CA ALA A 296 -19.33 -10.67 -6.61
C ALA A 296 -20.45 -9.87 -7.29
N ARG A 297 -20.39 -8.55 -7.18
CA ARG A 297 -21.37 -7.66 -7.83
C ARG A 297 -21.32 -7.79 -9.34
N ASP A 298 -20.13 -7.76 -9.90
CA ASP A 298 -19.92 -7.74 -11.34
C ASP A 298 -20.20 -9.12 -11.96
N GLY A 299 -19.88 -10.21 -11.26
CA GLY A 299 -20.14 -11.58 -11.72
C GLY A 299 -21.61 -12.02 -11.74
N ARG A 300 -22.54 -11.23 -11.16
CA ARG A 300 -23.99 -11.56 -11.15
C ARG A 300 -24.59 -11.68 -12.54
N TYR A 301 -24.05 -10.94 -13.49
CA TYR A 301 -24.57 -10.86 -14.86
C TYR A 301 -24.02 -11.93 -15.81
N LEU A 302 -23.07 -12.76 -15.33
CA LEU A 302 -22.44 -13.80 -16.12
C LEU A 302 -22.84 -15.19 -15.64
N THR A 303 -23.11 -16.08 -16.58
CA THR A 303 -23.20 -17.51 -16.29
C THR A 303 -21.83 -18.12 -16.15
N GLN A 304 -21.72 -19.24 -15.43
CA GLN A 304 -20.48 -20.00 -15.29
C GLN A 304 -19.86 -20.37 -16.65
N LYS A 305 -20.71 -20.72 -17.64
CA LYS A 305 -20.29 -21.03 -19.00
C LYS A 305 -19.65 -19.83 -19.71
N GLN A 306 -20.23 -18.64 -19.53
CA GLN A 306 -19.68 -17.41 -20.12
C GLN A 306 -18.33 -17.06 -19.51
N ILE A 307 -18.21 -17.14 -18.18
CA ILE A 307 -16.95 -16.86 -17.49
C ILE A 307 -15.84 -17.83 -17.96
N SER A 308 -16.17 -19.12 -18.05
CA SER A 308 -15.23 -20.14 -18.57
C SER A 308 -14.82 -19.87 -20.02
N SER A 309 -15.76 -19.44 -20.86
CA SER A 309 -15.47 -19.08 -22.25
C SER A 309 -14.57 -17.84 -22.34
N ILE A 310 -14.81 -16.82 -21.51
CA ILE A 310 -13.98 -15.61 -21.46
C ILE A 310 -12.57 -15.96 -21.00
N LEU A 311 -12.42 -16.73 -19.91
CA LEU A 311 -11.12 -17.18 -19.43
C LEU A 311 -10.34 -17.97 -20.46
N ASN A 312 -11.02 -18.81 -21.25
CA ASN A 312 -10.39 -19.55 -22.35
C ASN A 312 -9.88 -18.64 -23.47
N GLU A 313 -10.64 -17.58 -23.84
CA GLU A 313 -10.15 -16.58 -24.81
C GLU A 313 -8.99 -15.74 -24.24
N ILE A 314 -9.03 -15.37 -22.97
CA ILE A 314 -7.90 -14.70 -22.28
C ILE A 314 -6.67 -15.59 -22.32
N PHE A 315 -6.78 -16.87 -21.96
CA PHE A 315 -5.69 -17.84 -22.01
C PHE A 315 -5.09 -17.98 -23.40
N LYS A 316 -5.93 -18.14 -24.45
CA LYS A 316 -5.48 -18.24 -25.85
C LYS A 316 -4.76 -16.97 -26.32
N SER A 317 -5.16 -15.80 -25.83
CA SER A 317 -4.57 -14.52 -26.21
C SER A 317 -3.25 -14.21 -25.52
N ASP A 318 -2.90 -14.86 -24.41
CA ASP A 318 -1.73 -14.54 -23.59
C ASP A 318 -0.43 -14.59 -24.41
N ALA A 319 -0.17 -15.71 -25.07
CA ALA A 319 1.02 -15.86 -25.92
C ALA A 319 1.03 -14.87 -27.11
N VAL A 320 -0.14 -14.58 -27.66
CA VAL A 320 -0.28 -13.64 -28.80
C VAL A 320 0.05 -12.21 -28.38
N VAL A 321 -0.52 -11.75 -27.26
CA VAL A 321 -0.27 -10.42 -26.71
C VAL A 321 1.20 -10.25 -26.33
N LYS A 322 1.80 -11.21 -25.60
CA LYS A 322 3.21 -11.21 -25.21
C LYS A 322 4.14 -11.16 -26.39
N ASN A 323 3.94 -12.00 -27.41
CA ASN A 323 4.80 -12.02 -28.60
C ASN A 323 4.66 -10.77 -29.46
N LYS A 324 3.44 -10.30 -29.65
CA LYS A 324 3.19 -9.07 -30.45
C LYS A 324 3.70 -7.82 -29.74
N THR A 325 3.57 -7.71 -28.43
CA THR A 325 4.11 -6.59 -27.66
C THR A 325 5.64 -6.51 -27.75
N LYS A 326 6.33 -7.66 -27.81
CA LYS A 326 7.79 -7.69 -28.03
C LYS A 326 8.21 -7.14 -29.41
N ILE A 327 7.35 -7.30 -30.43
CA ILE A 327 7.62 -6.80 -31.79
C ILE A 327 7.33 -5.29 -31.85
N SER A 328 6.18 -4.89 -31.35
CA SER A 328 5.74 -3.48 -31.31
C SER A 328 4.57 -3.36 -30.31
N GLY A 329 4.57 -2.26 -29.52
CA GLY A 329 3.46 -1.92 -28.65
C GLY A 329 2.12 -1.84 -29.40
N ASN A 330 2.09 -1.24 -30.59
CA ASN A 330 0.89 -1.15 -31.42
C ASN A 330 0.34 -2.53 -31.82
N SER A 331 1.22 -3.49 -32.13
CA SER A 331 0.79 -4.87 -32.44
C SER A 331 0.20 -5.59 -31.23
N GLY A 332 0.73 -5.29 -30.04
CA GLY A 332 0.18 -5.78 -28.76
C GLY A 332 -1.19 -5.16 -28.49
N ALA A 333 -1.36 -3.86 -28.72
CA ALA A 333 -2.65 -3.16 -28.57
C ALA A 333 -3.75 -3.77 -29.46
N THR A 334 -3.44 -4.03 -30.75
CA THR A 334 -4.37 -4.70 -31.66
C THR A 334 -4.76 -6.10 -31.17
N ALA A 335 -3.84 -6.85 -30.54
CA ALA A 335 -4.17 -8.15 -29.97
C ALA A 335 -5.13 -8.03 -28.78
N LEU A 336 -4.98 -6.99 -27.95
CA LEU A 336 -5.94 -6.68 -26.88
C LEU A 336 -7.31 -6.28 -27.42
N GLU A 337 -7.39 -5.46 -28.45
CA GLU A 337 -8.66 -5.07 -29.07
C GLU A 337 -9.41 -6.28 -29.61
N ILE A 338 -8.70 -7.23 -30.20
CA ILE A 338 -9.31 -8.50 -30.66
C ILE A 338 -9.86 -9.29 -29.47
N LEU A 339 -9.11 -9.40 -28.37
CA LEU A 339 -9.57 -10.07 -27.15
C LEU A 339 -10.84 -9.38 -26.60
N ILE A 340 -10.81 -8.07 -26.45
CA ILE A 340 -11.93 -7.24 -25.99
C ILE A 340 -13.17 -7.47 -26.83
N THR A 341 -13.03 -7.46 -28.17
CA THR A 341 -14.13 -7.73 -29.10
C THR A 341 -14.75 -9.12 -28.89
N LYS A 342 -13.91 -10.14 -28.61
CA LYS A 342 -14.39 -11.48 -28.33
C LYS A 342 -15.13 -11.56 -26.99
N ILE A 343 -14.63 -10.88 -25.96
CA ILE A 343 -15.29 -10.81 -24.66
C ILE A 343 -16.66 -10.13 -24.80
N LEU A 344 -16.74 -9.00 -25.50
CA LEU A 344 -18.03 -8.32 -25.80
C LEU A 344 -19.02 -9.22 -26.47
N LYS A 345 -18.61 -10.04 -27.45
CA LYS A 345 -19.52 -11.02 -28.13
C LYS A 345 -20.04 -12.09 -27.16
N ILE A 346 -19.19 -12.58 -26.25
CA ILE A 346 -19.61 -13.59 -25.27
C ILE A 346 -20.58 -12.98 -24.25
N THR A 347 -20.33 -11.76 -23.79
CA THR A 347 -21.22 -11.05 -22.84
C THR A 347 -22.56 -10.72 -23.49
N ALA A 348 -22.59 -10.26 -24.74
CA ALA A 348 -23.81 -9.93 -25.47
C ALA A 348 -24.67 -11.17 -25.82
N GLY A 349 -24.05 -12.32 -26.06
CA GLY A 349 -24.73 -13.56 -26.38
C GLY A 349 -25.53 -14.21 -25.24
N GLY A 350 -25.41 -13.70 -24.02
CA GLY A 350 -26.19 -14.14 -22.85
C GLY A 350 -27.41 -13.30 -22.51
N ALA A 351 -27.69 -12.27 -23.31
CA ALA A 351 -28.84 -11.37 -23.12
C ALA A 351 -30.08 -11.81 -23.90
N LYS A 352 -30.20 -13.12 -24.20
CA LYS A 352 -31.42 -13.71 -24.77
C LYS A 352 -32.09 -14.63 -23.77
#